data_2e8a16cbe3d2d0905435be7a8f414da7
#
_entry.id   2e8a16cbe3d2d0905435be7a8f414da7
#
_cell.length_a   1.000
_cell.length_b   1.000
_cell.length_c   1.000
_cell.angle_alpha   90.00
_cell.angle_beta   90.00
_cell.angle_gamma   90.00
#
_symmetry.space_group_name_H-M   'P 1'
#
loop_
_entity.id
_entity.type
_entity.pdbx_description
1 polymer ?
#
loop_
_entity_poly.entity_id
_entity_poly.type
_entity_poly.pdbx_seq_one_letter_code
_entity_poly.pdbx_strand_id
1 'polypeptide(L)'
;MDDSDYLRLLTIAAEQANAFLSNARKWERERWVCQRLLQGLNIPYRADEFAPAGEPPDVLFRDANFEVFFVLDEGRRLNDEWRDELQRRRSAFSLSQLVRREAKPKRILANEFLLRLAQTLRKKAHNYTERGMDLGELDIIAFASLKREVLDL
;
A
#
# COMPACT_ATOMS: atom_id res chain seq x y z
N MET A 1 23.14 -22.56 -3.61
CA MET A 1 22.83 -21.39 -2.76
C MET A 1 22.73 -21.91 -1.35
N ASP A 2 23.60 -21.48 -0.49
CA ASP A 2 23.60 -21.89 0.91
C ASP A 2 22.60 -21.05 1.74
N ASP A 3 22.39 -21.43 3.00
CA ASP A 3 21.47 -20.74 3.92
C ASP A 3 21.86 -19.27 4.14
N SER A 4 23.15 -18.96 4.14
CA SER A 4 23.68 -17.60 4.33
C SER A 4 23.34 -16.71 3.13
N ASP A 5 23.53 -17.21 1.92
CA ASP A 5 23.17 -16.50 0.69
C ASP A 5 21.66 -16.21 0.64
N TYR A 6 20.85 -17.19 1.04
CA TYR A 6 19.40 -17.05 1.06
C TYR A 6 18.94 -16.03 2.10
N LEU A 7 19.51 -16.07 3.31
CA LEU A 7 19.26 -15.05 4.36
C LEU A 7 19.60 -13.64 3.88
N ARG A 8 20.74 -13.49 3.18
CA ARG A 8 21.13 -12.21 2.59
C ARG A 8 20.12 -11.71 1.58
N LEU A 9 19.65 -12.54 0.68
CA LEU A 9 18.63 -12.18 -0.31
C LEU A 9 17.30 -11.77 0.35
N LEU A 10 16.87 -12.51 1.37
CA LEU A 10 15.67 -12.17 2.13
C LEU A 10 15.81 -10.82 2.84
N THR A 11 16.99 -10.51 3.37
CA THR A 11 17.27 -9.24 4.04
C THR A 11 17.23 -8.09 3.04
N ILE A 12 17.88 -8.22 1.88
CA ILE A 12 17.82 -7.23 0.79
C ILE A 12 16.37 -6.99 0.35
N ALA A 13 15.59 -8.05 0.17
CA ALA A 13 14.17 -7.91 -0.19
C ALA A 13 13.37 -7.14 0.87
N ALA A 14 13.64 -7.37 2.16
CA ALA A 14 13.00 -6.62 3.25
C ALA A 14 13.45 -5.16 3.30
N GLU A 15 14.71 -4.87 3.02
CA GLU A 15 15.23 -3.51 2.91
C GLU A 15 14.55 -2.73 1.78
N GLN A 16 14.42 -3.35 0.62
CA GLN A 16 13.74 -2.76 -0.53
C GLN A 16 12.26 -2.50 -0.24
N ALA A 17 11.55 -3.46 0.37
CA ALA A 17 10.15 -3.30 0.75
C ALA A 17 9.96 -2.18 1.80
N ASN A 18 10.81 -2.16 2.84
CA ASN A 18 10.77 -1.11 3.88
C ASN A 18 11.07 0.27 3.30
N ALA A 19 12.05 0.38 2.40
CA ALA A 19 12.36 1.62 1.69
C ALA A 19 11.19 2.09 0.81
N PHE A 20 10.60 1.19 0.03
CA PHE A 20 9.45 1.49 -0.84
C PHE A 20 8.23 2.00 -0.05
N LEU A 21 8.01 1.49 1.16
CA LEU A 21 6.90 1.89 2.01
C LEU A 21 7.20 3.12 2.90
N SER A 22 8.42 3.64 2.85
CA SER A 22 8.79 4.85 3.57
C SER A 22 8.12 6.11 2.99
N ASN A 23 8.03 7.17 3.79
CA ASN A 23 7.52 8.46 3.31
C ASN A 23 8.40 9.09 2.22
N ALA A 24 9.72 8.79 2.23
CA ALA A 24 10.63 9.29 1.20
C ALA A 24 10.30 8.76 -0.21
N ARG A 25 9.60 7.63 -0.29
CA ARG A 25 9.16 7.02 -1.55
C ARG A 25 7.63 7.07 -1.74
N LYS A 26 6.95 8.01 -1.09
CA LYS A 26 5.50 8.19 -1.21
C LYS A 26 5.08 8.27 -2.67
N TRP A 27 5.67 9.18 -3.43
CA TRP A 27 5.42 9.38 -4.86
C TRP A 27 5.57 8.11 -5.70
N GLU A 28 6.67 7.36 -5.52
CA GLU A 28 6.91 6.13 -6.28
C GLU A 28 5.83 5.08 -6.01
N ARG A 29 5.38 4.98 -4.75
CA ARG A 29 4.34 4.05 -4.32
C ARG A 29 2.98 4.41 -4.89
N GLU A 30 2.59 5.69 -4.84
CA GLU A 30 1.30 6.16 -5.35
C GLU A 30 1.23 6.04 -6.87
N ARG A 31 2.28 6.43 -7.56
CA ARG A 31 2.42 6.18 -9.00
C ARG A 31 2.30 4.69 -9.34
N TRP A 32 2.95 3.82 -8.57
CA TRP A 32 2.85 2.38 -8.77
C TRP A 32 1.40 1.88 -8.64
N VAL A 33 0.63 2.37 -7.66
CA VAL A 33 -0.79 2.02 -7.50
C VAL A 33 -1.60 2.45 -8.74
N CYS A 34 -1.39 3.68 -9.23
CA CYS A 34 -2.05 4.16 -10.46
C CYS A 34 -1.69 3.28 -11.66
N GLN A 35 -0.42 2.93 -11.82
CA GLN A 35 0.01 2.02 -12.89
C GLN A 35 -0.67 0.65 -12.80
N ARG A 36 -0.85 0.08 -11.60
CA ARG A 36 -1.56 -1.18 -11.40
C ARG A 36 -3.03 -1.09 -11.77
N LEU A 37 -3.69 0.03 -11.44
CA LEU A 37 -5.07 0.28 -11.87
C LEU A 37 -5.16 0.31 -13.40
N LEU A 38 -4.34 1.12 -14.06
CA LEU A 38 -4.35 1.26 -15.52
C LEU A 38 -4.05 -0.07 -16.22
N GLN A 39 -3.11 -0.86 -15.70
CA GLN A 39 -2.83 -2.22 -16.19
C GLN A 39 -4.06 -3.13 -16.08
N GLY A 40 -4.73 -3.11 -14.92
CA GLY A 40 -5.95 -3.89 -14.71
C GLY A 40 -7.11 -3.49 -15.63
N LEU A 41 -7.17 -2.22 -16.02
CA LEU A 41 -8.16 -1.68 -16.95
C LEU A 41 -7.72 -1.80 -18.45
N ASN A 42 -6.53 -2.35 -18.73
CA ASN A 42 -5.93 -2.40 -20.04
C ASN A 42 -5.77 -1.02 -20.72
N ILE A 43 -5.54 0.02 -19.92
CA ILE A 43 -5.28 1.38 -20.40
C ILE A 43 -3.77 1.53 -20.63
N PRO A 44 -3.31 1.78 -21.87
CA PRO A 44 -1.89 1.98 -22.15
C PRO A 44 -1.41 3.31 -21.56
N TYR A 45 -0.19 3.31 -21.01
CA TYR A 45 0.45 4.48 -20.44
C TYR A 45 1.96 4.48 -20.66
N ARG A 46 2.54 5.66 -20.59
CA ARG A 46 3.98 5.88 -20.55
C ARG A 46 4.39 6.42 -19.18
N ALA A 47 5.62 6.18 -18.77
CA ALA A 47 6.11 6.59 -17.46
C ALA A 47 6.15 8.12 -17.26
N ASP A 48 6.33 8.87 -18.34
CA ASP A 48 6.38 10.34 -18.38
C ASP A 48 5.01 11.01 -18.37
N GLU A 49 3.91 10.25 -18.48
CA GLU A 49 2.54 10.79 -18.34
C GLU A 49 2.10 10.97 -16.88
N PHE A 50 2.90 10.50 -15.91
CA PHE A 50 2.62 10.70 -14.48
C PHE A 50 3.42 11.87 -13.94
N ALA A 51 2.76 12.75 -13.21
CA ALA A 51 3.42 13.85 -12.50
C ALA A 51 3.00 13.86 -11.03
N PRO A 52 3.92 14.25 -10.11
CA PRO A 52 3.55 14.52 -8.73
C PRO A 52 2.67 15.76 -8.68
N ALA A 53 1.70 15.76 -7.78
CA ALA A 53 0.86 16.92 -7.48
C ALA A 53 1.08 17.45 -6.08
N GLY A 54 0.42 18.56 -5.76
CA GLY A 54 0.21 18.97 -4.36
C GLY A 54 -0.76 18.02 -3.67
N GLU A 55 -0.92 18.09 -2.36
CA GLU A 55 -1.91 17.28 -1.64
C GLU A 55 -3.19 18.07 -1.36
N PRO A 56 -4.36 17.57 -1.83
CA PRO A 56 -4.64 16.59 -2.88
C PRO A 56 -4.52 17.19 -4.29
N PRO A 57 -4.38 16.43 -5.39
CA PRO A 57 -4.26 14.98 -5.49
C PRO A 57 -2.82 14.48 -5.25
N ASP A 58 -2.64 13.16 -5.13
CA ASP A 58 -1.31 12.55 -4.99
C ASP A 58 -0.61 12.40 -6.36
N VAL A 59 -1.36 12.08 -7.42
CA VAL A 59 -0.83 11.77 -8.76
C VAL A 59 -1.67 12.40 -9.85
N LEU A 60 -1.03 13.14 -10.75
CA LEU A 60 -1.63 13.59 -12.01
C LEU A 60 -1.33 12.58 -13.11
N PHE A 61 -2.35 12.23 -13.90
CA PHE A 61 -2.20 11.40 -15.07
C PHE A 61 -3.17 11.87 -16.15
N ARG A 62 -2.66 12.51 -17.22
CA ARG A 62 -3.48 13.17 -18.25
C ARG A 62 -4.42 14.19 -17.61
N ASP A 63 -5.72 13.98 -17.75
CA ASP A 63 -6.80 14.78 -17.16
C ASP A 63 -7.34 14.22 -15.83
N ALA A 64 -6.81 13.10 -15.36
CA ALA A 64 -7.21 12.48 -14.09
C ALA A 64 -6.36 12.99 -12.91
N ASN A 65 -7.01 13.22 -11.77
CA ASN A 65 -6.44 13.71 -10.53
C ASN A 65 -6.57 12.63 -9.44
N PHE A 66 -5.62 11.69 -9.40
CA PHE A 66 -5.70 10.54 -8.52
C PHE A 66 -5.30 10.87 -7.08
N GLU A 67 -6.18 10.56 -6.16
CA GLU A 67 -5.93 10.49 -4.73
C GLU A 67 -5.85 9.02 -4.30
N VAL A 68 -4.70 8.60 -3.79
CA VAL A 68 -4.41 7.19 -3.48
C VAL A 68 -4.45 6.95 -1.98
N PHE A 69 -5.15 5.92 -1.55
CA PHE A 69 -5.06 5.47 -0.17
C PHE A 69 -5.07 3.96 -0.03
N PHE A 70 -4.43 3.49 1.03
CA PHE A 70 -4.32 2.08 1.34
C PHE A 70 -5.40 1.67 2.34
N VAL A 71 -6.16 0.62 1.99
CA VAL A 71 -7.07 -0.05 2.90
C VAL A 71 -6.36 -1.27 3.45
N LEU A 72 -6.10 -1.26 4.75
CA LEU A 72 -5.38 -2.31 5.45
C LEU A 72 -6.31 -3.08 6.38
N ASP A 73 -5.86 -4.26 6.83
CA ASP A 73 -6.50 -4.95 7.94
C ASP A 73 -6.61 -4.03 9.18
N GLU A 74 -7.57 -4.29 10.03
CA GLU A 74 -7.79 -3.51 11.25
C GLU A 74 -6.54 -3.49 12.14
N GLY A 75 -6.14 -2.29 12.58
CA GLY A 75 -4.97 -2.08 13.44
C GLY A 75 -3.61 -2.28 12.77
N ARG A 76 -3.57 -2.57 11.48
CA ARG A 76 -2.33 -2.77 10.73
C ARG A 76 -1.73 -1.44 10.26
N ARG A 77 -0.40 -1.36 10.35
CA ARG A 77 0.40 -0.26 9.78
C ARG A 77 1.45 -0.84 8.84
N LEU A 78 1.33 -0.53 7.58
CA LEU A 78 2.12 -1.15 6.51
C LEU A 78 3.64 -0.99 6.71
N ASN A 79 4.09 0.20 7.10
CA ASN A 79 5.51 0.48 7.31
C ASN A 79 6.08 -0.24 8.55
N ASP A 80 5.29 -0.36 9.63
CA ASP A 80 5.74 -1.00 10.87
C ASP A 80 6.05 -2.48 10.64
N GLU A 81 5.22 -3.18 9.88
CA GLU A 81 5.42 -4.60 9.57
C GLU A 81 6.75 -4.86 8.85
N TRP A 82 7.09 -4.04 7.87
CA TRP A 82 8.32 -4.24 7.12
C TRP A 82 9.56 -3.80 7.89
N ARG A 83 9.44 -2.82 8.76
CA ARG A 83 10.50 -2.45 9.70
C ARG A 83 10.79 -3.59 10.68
N ASP A 84 9.75 -4.18 11.26
CA ASP A 84 9.88 -5.30 12.18
C ASP A 84 10.43 -6.55 11.48
N GLU A 85 9.96 -6.82 10.25
CA GLU A 85 10.46 -7.92 9.43
C GLU A 85 11.93 -7.73 9.05
N LEU A 86 12.35 -6.52 8.69
CA LEU A 86 13.74 -6.20 8.41
C LEU A 86 14.63 -6.43 9.63
N GLN A 87 14.20 -5.94 10.80
CA GLN A 87 14.92 -6.17 12.05
C GLN A 87 15.09 -7.66 12.34
N ARG A 88 14.02 -8.43 12.19
CA ARG A 88 14.03 -9.88 12.40
C ARG A 88 14.99 -10.59 11.45
N ARG A 89 15.02 -10.22 10.17
CA ARG A 89 15.93 -10.83 9.18
C ARG A 89 17.38 -10.49 9.44
N ARG A 90 17.68 -9.26 9.84
CA ARG A 90 19.02 -8.83 10.20
C ARG A 90 19.58 -9.54 11.45
N SER A 91 18.72 -9.95 12.37
CA SER A 91 19.11 -10.66 13.59
C SER A 91 19.12 -12.18 13.47
N ALA A 92 18.66 -12.74 12.35
CA ALA A 92 18.59 -14.18 12.15
C ALA A 92 19.94 -14.75 11.71
N PHE A 93 20.33 -15.85 12.34
CA PHE A 93 21.56 -16.63 12.00
C PHE A 93 21.23 -17.89 11.20
N SER A 94 19.94 -18.25 11.11
CA SER A 94 19.47 -19.42 10.34
C SER A 94 18.08 -19.20 9.79
N LEU A 95 17.74 -19.92 8.72
CA LEU A 95 16.40 -19.87 8.12
C LEU A 95 15.31 -20.33 9.09
N SER A 96 15.61 -21.28 9.97
CA SER A 96 14.65 -21.77 10.96
C SER A 96 14.12 -20.69 11.90
N GLN A 97 14.91 -19.64 12.18
CA GLN A 97 14.51 -18.50 12.99
C GLN A 97 13.53 -17.58 12.24
N LEU A 98 13.47 -17.68 10.92
CA LEU A 98 12.55 -16.91 10.08
C LEU A 98 11.22 -17.63 9.85
N VAL A 99 11.14 -18.92 10.16
CA VAL A 99 9.88 -19.67 10.02
C VAL A 99 8.86 -19.12 11.04
N ARG A 100 7.74 -18.65 10.54
CA ARG A 100 6.57 -18.27 11.35
C ARG A 100 5.41 -19.18 11.02
N ARG A 101 4.66 -19.58 12.03
CA ARG A 101 3.32 -20.10 11.80
C ARG A 101 2.44 -18.92 11.37
N GLU A 102 2.01 -18.94 10.15
CA GLU A 102 1.00 -17.95 9.70
C GLU A 102 -0.31 -18.22 10.44
N ALA A 103 -0.83 -17.17 11.06
CA ALA A 103 -2.18 -17.23 11.60
C ALA A 103 -3.15 -17.40 10.42
N LYS A 104 -4.17 -18.24 10.59
CA LYS A 104 -5.23 -18.35 9.58
C LYS A 104 -5.87 -16.97 9.39
N PRO A 105 -6.01 -16.50 8.15
CA PRO A 105 -6.65 -15.21 7.91
C PRO A 105 -8.11 -15.24 8.36
N LYS A 106 -8.57 -14.15 8.96
CA LYS A 106 -9.96 -13.94 9.32
C LYS A 106 -10.76 -13.69 8.04
N ARG A 107 -11.87 -14.38 7.87
CA ARG A 107 -12.84 -14.04 6.81
C ARG A 107 -13.62 -12.80 7.21
N ILE A 108 -13.73 -11.85 6.31
CA ILE A 108 -14.57 -10.66 6.45
C ILE A 108 -15.57 -10.61 5.30
N LEU A 109 -16.79 -10.20 5.60
CA LEU A 109 -17.82 -10.04 4.58
C LEU A 109 -17.52 -8.79 3.72
N ALA A 110 -17.93 -8.84 2.46
CA ALA A 110 -17.74 -7.72 1.54
C ALA A 110 -18.39 -6.42 2.07
N ASN A 111 -19.56 -6.51 2.72
CA ASN A 111 -20.23 -5.36 3.32
C ASN A 111 -19.43 -4.75 4.50
N GLU A 112 -18.76 -5.55 5.32
CA GLU A 112 -17.88 -5.06 6.40
C GLU A 112 -16.69 -4.29 5.80
N PHE A 113 -16.10 -4.83 4.74
CA PHE A 113 -15.02 -4.17 4.02
C PHE A 113 -15.48 -2.84 3.40
N LEU A 114 -16.64 -2.85 2.71
CA LEU A 114 -17.21 -1.64 2.10
C LEU A 114 -17.58 -0.58 3.14
N LEU A 115 -18.08 -0.97 4.30
CA LEU A 115 -18.34 -0.05 5.40
C LEU A 115 -17.06 0.61 5.92
N ARG A 116 -15.99 -0.16 6.10
CA ARG A 116 -14.67 0.33 6.51
C ARG A 116 -14.09 1.29 5.46
N LEU A 117 -14.21 0.95 4.20
CA LEU A 117 -13.83 1.80 3.07
C LEU A 117 -14.58 3.14 3.11
N ALA A 118 -15.91 3.09 3.23
CA ALA A 118 -16.74 4.28 3.29
C ALA A 118 -16.41 5.19 4.49
N GLN A 119 -16.12 4.62 5.65
CA GLN A 119 -15.68 5.36 6.84
C GLN A 119 -14.33 6.06 6.61
N THR A 120 -13.38 5.37 5.98
CA THR A 120 -12.06 5.92 5.65
C THR A 120 -12.20 7.08 4.66
N LEU A 121 -13.01 6.92 3.62
CA LEU A 121 -13.31 7.96 2.64
C LEU A 121 -13.95 9.19 3.27
N ARG A 122 -14.98 9.00 4.10
CA ARG A 122 -15.67 10.11 4.81
C ARG A 122 -14.70 10.89 5.68
N LYS A 123 -13.86 10.21 6.45
CA LYS A 123 -12.84 10.85 7.29
C LYS A 123 -11.86 11.67 6.45
N LYS A 124 -11.41 11.14 5.32
CA LYS A 124 -10.47 11.82 4.43
C LYS A 124 -11.13 13.03 3.77
N ALA A 125 -12.33 12.87 3.24
CA ALA A 125 -13.11 13.97 2.66
C ALA A 125 -13.35 15.11 3.68
N HIS A 126 -13.73 14.78 4.90
CA HIS A 126 -13.91 15.76 5.98
C HIS A 126 -12.63 16.56 6.24
N ASN A 127 -11.49 15.87 6.40
CA ASN A 127 -10.19 16.53 6.63
C ASN A 127 -9.79 17.48 5.48
N TYR A 128 -10.11 17.14 4.24
CA TYR A 128 -9.82 18.00 3.09
C TYR A 128 -10.76 19.20 3.01
N THR A 129 -12.04 18.99 3.29
CA THR A 129 -13.03 20.09 3.35
C THR A 129 -12.67 21.09 4.45
N GLU A 130 -12.23 20.63 5.63
CA GLU A 130 -11.75 21.51 6.70
C GLU A 130 -10.53 22.35 6.31
N ARG A 131 -9.72 21.85 5.37
CA ARG A 131 -8.57 22.58 4.81
C ARG A 131 -8.94 23.48 3.63
N GLY A 132 -10.23 23.55 3.27
CA GLY A 132 -10.72 24.36 2.14
C GLY A 132 -10.34 23.80 0.77
N MET A 133 -10.08 22.50 0.66
CA MET A 133 -9.71 21.84 -0.58
C MET A 133 -10.95 21.44 -1.38
N ASP A 134 -10.90 21.66 -2.70
CA ASP A 134 -11.94 21.19 -3.61
C ASP A 134 -11.78 19.70 -3.88
N LEU A 135 -12.86 18.95 -3.69
CA LEU A 135 -12.89 17.50 -3.91
C LEU A 135 -13.61 17.11 -5.20
N GLY A 136 -14.17 18.10 -5.93
CA GLY A 136 -15.04 17.84 -7.08
C GLY A 136 -14.33 17.23 -8.29
N GLU A 137 -13.00 17.33 -8.35
CA GLU A 137 -12.17 16.84 -9.47
C GLU A 137 -11.24 15.70 -9.06
N LEU A 138 -11.46 15.05 -7.91
CA LEU A 138 -10.61 13.97 -7.45
C LEU A 138 -11.11 12.60 -7.86
N ASP A 139 -10.26 11.84 -8.51
CA ASP A 139 -10.42 10.41 -8.75
C ASP A 139 -9.80 9.61 -7.60
N ILE A 140 -10.58 8.81 -6.90
CA ILE A 140 -10.10 8.09 -5.72
C ILE A 140 -9.71 6.66 -6.05
N ILE A 141 -8.47 6.29 -5.72
CA ILE A 141 -7.99 4.93 -5.81
C ILE A 141 -7.83 4.34 -4.41
N ALA A 142 -8.65 3.35 -4.08
CA ALA A 142 -8.52 2.55 -2.86
C ALA A 142 -7.73 1.27 -3.15
N PHE A 143 -6.50 1.20 -2.67
CA PHE A 143 -5.68 -0.01 -2.81
C PHE A 143 -5.81 -0.89 -1.57
N ALA A 144 -6.51 -2.03 -1.70
CA ALA A 144 -6.67 -2.98 -0.62
C ALA A 144 -5.42 -3.87 -0.49
N SER A 145 -4.78 -3.84 0.66
CA SER A 145 -3.65 -4.70 1.00
C SER A 145 -3.97 -5.49 2.27
N LEU A 146 -4.74 -6.57 2.10
CA LEU A 146 -5.16 -7.46 3.18
C LEU A 146 -4.16 -8.61 3.35
N LYS A 147 -3.73 -8.86 4.57
CA LYS A 147 -2.80 -9.93 4.93
C LYS A 147 -3.39 -10.88 5.97
N ARG A 148 -4.16 -10.33 6.89
CA ARG A 148 -4.77 -11.06 8.01
C ARG A 148 -6.26 -11.30 7.79
N GLU A 149 -6.81 -10.72 6.77
CA GLU A 149 -8.21 -10.81 6.41
C GLU A 149 -8.36 -11.27 4.97
N VAL A 150 -9.39 -12.04 4.69
CA VAL A 150 -9.76 -12.51 3.33
C VAL A 150 -11.21 -12.12 3.10
N LEU A 151 -11.44 -11.44 1.97
CA LEU A 151 -12.80 -11.09 1.55
C LEU A 151 -13.59 -12.35 1.19
N ASP A 152 -14.76 -12.48 1.80
CA ASP A 152 -15.77 -13.46 1.45
C ASP A 152 -16.79 -12.76 0.54
N LEU A 153 -16.72 -13.08 -0.76
CA LEU A 153 -17.51 -12.46 -1.84
C LEU A 153 -18.79 -13.25 -2.10
#